data_20fd94146dee223319be3959603316bf
#
_entry.id   20fd94146dee223319be3959603316bf
#
_cell.length_a   1.000
_cell.length_b   1.000
_cell.length_c   1.000
_cell.angle_alpha   90.00
_cell.angle_beta   90.00
_cell.angle_gamma   90.00
#
_symmetry.space_group_name_H-M   'P 1'
#
loop_
_entity.id
_entity.type
_entity.pdbx_description
1 polymer ?
#
loop_
_entity_poly.entity_id
_entity_poly.type
_entity_poly.pdbx_seq_one_letter_code
_entity_poly.pdbx_strand_id
1 'polypeptide(L)'
;VLKIVQDPTDPNWGWDNADWFGVAIGLLSGEEEQLTEITETDGRYLHFSILRNENSVFGMETWGGTCSYKNQEIPFTGSENWQEVVIDLEEYIGSTFKQFYFSPNEKFGTDNVAVAETTYLDNIYISDVATSSGIADNVVSTSKVWGGKGALYVEGEAGEMSVYSVSGMEIGKYALNGFLQIDIERGIYLVKIGDTTSKIVVY
;
A
#
# COMPACT_ATOMS: atom_id res chain seq x y z
N VAL A 1 5.43 8.67 0.28
CA VAL A 1 6.02 7.98 -0.90
C VAL A 1 7.53 8.00 -0.80
N LEU A 2 8.16 6.84 -0.81
CA LEU A 2 9.60 6.64 -0.94
C LEU A 2 9.91 6.39 -2.42
N LYS A 3 10.81 7.17 -3.00
CA LYS A 3 11.30 6.96 -4.36
C LYS A 3 12.69 6.34 -4.30
N ILE A 4 12.85 5.19 -4.95
CA ILE A 4 14.12 4.48 -5.10
C ILE A 4 14.50 4.57 -6.58
N VAL A 5 15.65 5.19 -6.86
CA VAL A 5 16.17 5.30 -8.23
C VAL A 5 17.38 4.40 -8.35
N GLN A 6 17.31 3.44 -9.24
CA GLN A 6 18.42 2.57 -9.57
C GLN A 6 19.08 3.10 -10.84
N ASP A 7 20.33 3.57 -10.73
CA ASP A 7 21.14 4.05 -11.84
C ASP A 7 22.50 3.33 -11.86
N PRO A 8 22.63 2.28 -12.66
CA PRO A 8 23.88 1.51 -12.74
C PRO A 8 25.05 2.29 -13.35
N THR A 9 24.80 3.49 -13.87
CA THR A 9 25.83 4.35 -14.45
C THR A 9 26.40 5.36 -13.46
N ASP A 10 25.79 5.51 -12.26
CA ASP A 10 26.28 6.40 -11.22
C ASP A 10 27.56 5.81 -10.59
N PRO A 11 28.74 6.47 -10.72
CA PRO A 11 29.99 5.98 -10.14
C PRO A 11 30.00 5.97 -8.60
N ASN A 12 29.07 6.67 -7.96
CA ASN A 12 28.91 6.66 -6.50
C ASN A 12 27.97 5.54 -6.06
N TRP A 13 27.45 4.78 -7.00
CA TRP A 13 26.53 3.70 -6.75
C TRP A 13 27.28 2.51 -6.18
N GLY A 14 27.11 2.33 -4.90
CA GLY A 14 27.44 1.22 -3.99
C GLY A 14 28.53 0.27 -4.43
N TRP A 15 29.18 -0.25 -3.55
CA TRP A 15 30.17 -1.30 -3.45
C TRP A 15 30.47 -2.03 -4.78
N ASP A 16 31.68 -2.37 -5.04
CA ASP A 16 32.33 -2.82 -6.27
C ASP A 16 31.57 -3.80 -7.21
N ASN A 17 30.35 -4.20 -6.86
CA ASN A 17 29.47 -4.99 -7.68
C ASN A 17 28.04 -4.55 -7.42
N ALA A 18 27.28 -4.29 -8.45
CA ALA A 18 25.87 -3.94 -8.44
C ALA A 18 24.92 -4.97 -7.80
N ASP A 19 25.47 -5.96 -7.13
CA ASP A 19 24.79 -7.16 -6.62
C ASP A 19 23.96 -6.92 -5.36
N TRP A 20 24.10 -5.76 -4.71
CA TRP A 20 23.47 -5.48 -3.40
C TRP A 20 22.82 -4.09 -3.37
N PHE A 21 21.89 -3.84 -4.23
CA PHE A 21 21.12 -2.60 -4.16
C PHE A 21 19.83 -2.81 -3.39
N GLY A 22 19.63 -2.00 -2.37
CA GLY A 22 18.38 -2.03 -1.63
C GLY A 22 18.24 -0.87 -0.66
N VAL A 23 17.05 -0.75 -0.10
CA VAL A 23 16.71 0.24 0.91
C VAL A 23 16.27 -0.45 2.17
N ALA A 24 16.94 -0.15 3.27
CA ALA A 24 16.55 -0.60 4.59
C ALA A 24 15.57 0.38 5.22
N ILE A 25 14.48 -0.15 5.74
CA ILE A 25 13.47 0.60 6.51
C ILE A 25 13.37 -0.06 7.87
N GLY A 26 13.75 0.66 8.90
CA GLY A 26 13.77 0.18 10.27
C GLY A 26 13.06 1.11 11.24
N LEU A 27 12.78 0.59 12.41
CA LEU A 27 12.29 1.37 13.53
C LEU A 27 13.49 1.85 14.35
N LEU A 28 13.55 3.16 14.59
CA LEU A 28 14.57 3.77 15.43
C LEU A 28 13.90 4.37 16.68
N SER A 29 14.54 4.20 17.82
CA SER A 29 14.22 4.95 19.03
C SER A 29 15.44 5.82 19.40
N GLY A 30 15.36 7.09 19.05
CA GLY A 30 16.54 7.95 19.10
C GLY A 30 17.58 7.52 18.07
N GLU A 31 18.81 7.23 18.52
CA GLU A 31 19.89 6.74 17.66
C GLU A 31 20.05 5.20 17.70
N GLU A 32 19.20 4.50 18.47
CA GLU A 32 19.28 3.06 18.63
C GLU A 32 18.22 2.35 17.77
N GLU A 33 18.64 1.29 17.09
CA GLU A 33 17.75 0.41 16.37
C GLU A 33 16.89 -0.41 17.34
N GLN A 34 15.58 -0.41 17.11
CA GLN A 34 14.64 -1.21 17.91
C GLN A 34 14.38 -2.58 17.31
N LEU A 35 14.38 -3.59 18.17
CA LEU A 35 13.85 -4.91 17.82
C LEU A 35 12.32 -4.86 17.89
N THR A 36 11.68 -5.29 16.83
CA THR A 36 10.24 -5.49 16.74
C THR A 36 9.95 -6.98 16.71
N GLU A 37 9.03 -7.45 17.53
CA GLU A 37 8.58 -8.83 17.54
C GLU A 37 7.39 -9.01 16.58
N ILE A 38 7.39 -10.09 15.82
CA ILE A 38 6.26 -10.49 14.99
C ILE A 38 5.26 -11.24 15.88
N THR A 39 4.04 -10.73 16.00
CA THR A 39 2.99 -11.31 16.84
C THR A 39 1.73 -11.59 16.05
N GLU A 40 0.87 -12.45 16.53
CA GLU A 40 -0.44 -12.72 15.90
C GLU A 40 -1.36 -11.50 15.88
N THR A 41 -1.20 -10.61 16.85
CA THR A 41 -2.14 -9.50 17.10
C THR A 41 -1.65 -8.14 16.61
N ASP A 42 -0.34 -7.98 16.36
CA ASP A 42 0.21 -6.67 16.06
C ASP A 42 1.25 -6.69 14.92
N GLY A 43 1.50 -7.80 14.27
CA GLY A 43 2.62 -7.82 13.35
C GLY A 43 2.69 -9.01 12.41
N ARG A 44 1.61 -9.75 12.21
CA ARG A 44 1.61 -10.90 11.32
C ARG A 44 1.77 -10.53 9.85
N TYR A 45 1.17 -9.42 9.41
CA TYR A 45 1.16 -9.04 7.99
C TYR A 45 1.95 -7.77 7.76
N LEU A 46 2.92 -7.83 6.84
CA LEU A 46 3.58 -6.66 6.30
C LEU A 46 2.84 -6.21 5.05
N HIS A 47 2.45 -4.95 5.02
CA HIS A 47 1.81 -4.30 3.90
C HIS A 47 2.73 -3.26 3.30
N PHE A 48 2.71 -3.13 1.98
CA PHE A 48 3.27 -1.98 1.28
C PHE A 48 2.63 -1.81 -0.10
N SER A 49 2.59 -0.58 -0.58
CA SER A 49 2.20 -0.27 -1.95
C SER A 49 3.44 -0.07 -2.80
N ILE A 50 3.44 -0.63 -4.01
CA ILE A 50 4.53 -0.52 -4.97
C ILE A 50 4.01 0.02 -6.30
N LEU A 51 4.79 0.92 -6.92
CA LEU A 51 4.56 1.41 -8.27
C LEU A 51 5.87 1.34 -9.06
N ARG A 52 5.83 0.63 -10.18
CA ARG A 52 6.95 0.46 -11.11
C ARG A 52 6.41 0.31 -12.54
N ASN A 53 7.24 0.66 -13.52
CA ASN A 53 6.84 0.59 -14.93
C ASN A 53 7.15 -0.75 -15.61
N GLU A 54 8.00 -1.57 -15.02
CA GLU A 54 8.46 -2.81 -15.64
C GLU A 54 8.24 -4.05 -14.75
N ASN A 55 8.01 -5.20 -15.41
CA ASN A 55 8.01 -6.50 -14.78
C ASN A 55 9.44 -6.91 -14.48
N SER A 56 9.82 -6.83 -13.24
CA SER A 56 11.14 -7.24 -12.77
C SER A 56 11.03 -7.89 -11.40
N VAL A 57 12.11 -8.54 -10.99
CA VAL A 57 12.17 -9.15 -9.67
C VAL A 57 12.19 -8.04 -8.62
N PHE A 58 11.39 -8.21 -7.59
CA PHE A 58 11.41 -7.39 -6.40
C PHE A 58 11.56 -8.31 -5.20
N GLY A 59 12.61 -8.11 -4.42
CA GLY A 59 12.92 -8.91 -3.25
C GLY A 59 12.75 -8.14 -1.95
N MET A 60 12.49 -8.87 -0.88
CA MET A 60 12.48 -8.33 0.47
C MET A 60 13.06 -9.36 1.45
N GLU A 61 13.77 -8.87 2.45
CA GLU A 61 14.20 -9.67 3.59
C GLU A 61 14.11 -8.89 4.90
N THR A 62 14.10 -9.62 6.02
CA THR A 62 14.24 -9.02 7.35
C THR A 62 15.67 -9.06 7.80
N TRP A 63 16.11 -8.00 8.49
CA TRP A 63 17.46 -7.90 9.03
C TRP A 63 17.47 -7.59 10.52
N GLY A 64 18.45 -8.18 11.19
CA GLY A 64 18.63 -8.05 12.63
C GLY A 64 17.59 -8.85 13.42
N GLY A 65 17.96 -9.32 14.61
CA GLY A 65 17.10 -10.17 15.41
C GLY A 65 17.12 -11.64 14.99
N THR A 66 16.01 -12.34 15.23
CA THR A 66 15.87 -13.80 15.00
C THR A 66 15.04 -14.16 13.78
N CYS A 67 14.32 -13.22 13.19
CA CYS A 67 13.56 -13.44 11.97
C CYS A 67 14.49 -13.61 10.77
N SER A 68 14.28 -14.65 10.00
CA SER A 68 15.07 -14.97 8.81
C SER A 68 14.24 -14.95 7.52
N TYR A 69 13.18 -14.16 7.49
CA TYR A 69 12.36 -14.03 6.29
C TYR A 69 13.19 -13.51 5.12
N LYS A 70 13.05 -14.18 3.98
CA LYS A 70 13.67 -13.78 2.72
C LYS A 70 12.81 -14.25 1.56
N ASN A 71 12.36 -13.31 0.74
CA ASN A 71 11.64 -13.60 -0.49
C ASN A 71 12.26 -12.79 -1.64
N GLN A 72 12.71 -13.49 -2.65
CA GLN A 72 13.39 -12.91 -3.83
C GLN A 72 12.46 -12.72 -5.02
N GLU A 73 11.23 -13.21 -4.93
CA GLU A 73 10.28 -13.22 -6.03
C GLU A 73 8.90 -12.74 -5.54
N ILE A 74 8.87 -11.57 -4.90
CA ILE A 74 7.59 -10.97 -4.53
C ILE A 74 6.81 -10.69 -5.81
N PRO A 75 5.60 -11.24 -5.96
CA PRO A 75 4.79 -11.05 -7.16
C PRO A 75 4.52 -9.58 -7.41
N PHE A 76 4.92 -9.13 -8.58
CA PHE A 76 4.71 -7.78 -9.04
C PHE A 76 4.40 -7.82 -10.54
N THR A 77 3.30 -7.18 -10.96
CA THR A 77 2.82 -7.29 -12.34
C THR A 77 3.29 -6.18 -13.27
N GLY A 78 4.10 -5.24 -12.80
CA GLY A 78 4.54 -4.08 -13.56
C GLY A 78 3.34 -3.37 -14.22
N SER A 79 2.89 -2.28 -13.64
CA SER A 79 1.82 -1.50 -14.19
C SER A 79 2.07 -0.03 -13.88
N GLU A 80 1.41 0.87 -14.62
CA GLU A 80 1.40 2.30 -14.28
C GLU A 80 0.56 2.62 -13.03
N ASN A 81 -0.01 1.59 -12.38
CA ASN A 81 -0.84 1.74 -11.19
C ASN A 81 -0.15 1.19 -9.95
N TRP A 82 -0.50 1.75 -8.81
CA TRP A 82 -0.11 1.22 -7.52
C TRP A 82 -0.64 -0.20 -7.33
N GLN A 83 0.24 -1.09 -6.90
CA GLN A 83 -0.11 -2.45 -6.48
C GLN A 83 0.13 -2.59 -4.99
N GLU A 84 -0.83 -3.12 -4.27
CA GLU A 84 -0.65 -3.51 -2.89
C GLU A 84 -0.03 -4.90 -2.80
N VAL A 85 0.95 -5.03 -1.93
CA VAL A 85 1.59 -6.30 -1.56
C VAL A 85 1.35 -6.56 -0.09
N VAL A 86 0.90 -7.77 0.22
CA VAL A 86 0.72 -8.24 1.60
C VAL A 86 1.55 -9.50 1.79
N ILE A 87 2.41 -9.49 2.79
CA ILE A 87 3.27 -10.62 3.13
C ILE A 87 2.81 -11.20 4.47
N ASP A 88 2.42 -12.47 4.46
CA ASP A 88 2.11 -13.20 5.69
C ASP A 88 3.41 -13.69 6.34
N LEU A 89 3.63 -13.27 7.57
CA LEU A 89 4.78 -13.62 8.39
C LEU A 89 4.42 -14.68 9.46
N GLU A 90 3.35 -15.45 9.27
CA GLU A 90 2.86 -16.45 10.24
C GLU A 90 3.95 -17.40 10.70
N GLU A 91 4.79 -17.88 9.80
CA GLU A 91 5.89 -18.81 10.11
C GLU A 91 6.97 -18.19 11.01
N TYR A 92 6.96 -16.86 11.17
CA TYR A 92 7.96 -16.10 11.94
C TYR A 92 7.39 -15.50 13.23
N ILE A 93 6.16 -15.84 13.62
CA ILE A 93 5.58 -15.40 14.89
C ILE A 93 6.50 -15.77 16.06
N GLY A 94 6.75 -14.82 16.96
CA GLY A 94 7.72 -14.93 18.05
C GLY A 94 9.16 -14.60 17.69
N SER A 95 9.45 -14.35 16.40
CA SER A 95 10.75 -13.88 15.95
C SER A 95 10.82 -12.36 15.98
N THR A 96 12.03 -11.82 16.05
CA THR A 96 12.29 -10.39 16.08
C THR A 96 13.06 -9.93 14.85
N PHE A 97 12.87 -8.68 14.43
CA PHE A 97 13.68 -8.02 13.40
C PHE A 97 13.92 -6.56 13.75
N LYS A 98 14.88 -5.92 13.10
CA LYS A 98 15.16 -4.50 13.24
C LYS A 98 14.71 -3.68 12.06
N GLN A 99 14.83 -4.24 10.85
CA GLN A 99 14.51 -3.54 9.61
C GLN A 99 14.05 -4.49 8.52
N PHE A 100 13.25 -3.97 7.60
CA PHE A 100 12.99 -4.58 6.30
C PHE A 100 13.98 -4.03 5.29
N TYR A 101 14.52 -4.91 4.45
CA TYR A 101 15.39 -4.56 3.35
C TYR A 101 14.68 -4.88 2.04
N PHE A 102 14.44 -3.86 1.23
CA PHE A 102 13.79 -3.97 -0.07
C PHE A 102 14.82 -3.87 -1.18
N SER A 103 14.83 -4.87 -2.07
CA SER A 103 15.75 -4.95 -3.19
C SER A 103 15.01 -4.90 -4.52
N PRO A 104 14.87 -3.73 -5.14
CA PRO A 104 14.37 -3.62 -6.49
C PRO A 104 15.34 -4.26 -7.49
N ASN A 105 14.85 -5.09 -8.40
CA ASN A 105 15.63 -5.76 -9.45
C ASN A 105 16.71 -6.73 -8.98
N GLU A 106 16.68 -7.17 -7.75
CA GLU A 106 17.73 -8.04 -7.25
C GLU A 106 17.21 -9.44 -6.91
N LYS A 107 17.90 -10.44 -7.44
CA LYS A 107 17.88 -11.80 -6.90
C LYS A 107 19.09 -11.95 -5.99
N PHE A 108 18.89 -11.87 -4.70
CA PHE A 108 19.96 -11.97 -3.71
C PHE A 108 20.94 -13.13 -4.03
N GLY A 109 22.19 -12.77 -4.31
CA GLY A 109 23.27 -13.76 -4.52
C GLY A 109 23.32 -14.39 -5.91
N THR A 110 22.77 -13.77 -6.93
CA THR A 110 22.96 -14.16 -8.34
C THR A 110 23.52 -13.00 -9.15
N ASP A 111 24.16 -13.33 -10.29
CA ASP A 111 24.67 -12.33 -11.24
C ASP A 111 23.51 -11.54 -11.85
N ASN A 112 23.08 -10.50 -11.18
CA ASN A 112 22.02 -9.62 -11.68
C ASN A 112 22.62 -8.47 -12.48
N VAL A 113 22.09 -8.28 -13.65
CA VAL A 113 22.37 -7.09 -14.42
C VAL A 113 21.55 -5.94 -13.80
N ALA A 114 22.24 -4.97 -13.23
CA ALA A 114 21.58 -3.75 -12.76
C ALA A 114 20.87 -3.07 -13.92
N VAL A 115 19.58 -2.84 -13.78
CA VAL A 115 18.75 -2.14 -14.76
C VAL A 115 18.40 -0.78 -14.19
N ALA A 116 18.55 0.26 -15.01
CA ALA A 116 18.09 1.60 -14.61
C ALA A 116 16.58 1.60 -14.42
N GLU A 117 16.13 1.83 -13.20
CA GLU A 117 14.71 1.81 -12.87
C GLU A 117 14.35 2.71 -11.70
N THR A 118 13.10 3.13 -11.68
CA THR A 118 12.52 3.86 -10.56
C THR A 118 11.40 3.06 -9.93
N THR A 119 11.53 2.79 -8.66
CA THR A 119 10.50 2.15 -7.83
C THR A 119 9.97 3.15 -6.82
N TYR A 120 8.66 3.20 -6.65
CA TYR A 120 8.02 3.95 -5.58
C TYR A 120 7.40 2.99 -4.58
N LEU A 121 7.63 3.23 -3.30
CA LEU A 121 7.02 2.52 -2.18
C LEU A 121 6.21 3.50 -1.33
N ASP A 122 5.07 3.04 -0.84
CA ASP A 122 4.21 3.79 0.08
C ASP A 122 3.47 2.84 1.01
N ASN A 123 2.76 3.38 2.01
CA ASN A 123 1.91 2.63 2.92
C ASN A 123 2.59 1.41 3.54
N ILE A 124 3.83 1.56 3.99
CA ILE A 124 4.59 0.48 4.63
C ILE A 124 4.17 0.41 6.10
N TYR A 125 3.51 -0.67 6.49
CA TYR A 125 3.07 -0.89 7.86
C TYR A 125 2.90 -2.38 8.16
N ILE A 126 2.77 -2.70 9.45
CA ILE A 126 2.52 -4.05 9.94
C ILE A 126 1.15 -4.07 10.60
N SER A 127 0.40 -5.14 10.44
CA SER A 127 -0.93 -5.31 11.04
C SER A 127 -1.23 -6.76 11.42
N ASP A 128 -2.36 -6.95 12.08
CA ASP A 128 -2.94 -8.26 12.43
C ASP A 128 -3.92 -8.79 11.37
N VAL A 129 -4.19 -8.04 10.31
CA VAL A 129 -5.13 -8.40 9.26
C VAL A 129 -4.49 -8.45 7.87
N ALA A 130 -4.85 -9.45 7.08
CA ALA A 130 -4.35 -9.63 5.72
C ALA A 130 -4.91 -8.61 4.71
N THR A 131 -5.99 -7.93 5.05
CA THR A 131 -6.59 -6.92 4.18
C THR A 131 -6.12 -5.54 4.59
N SER A 132 -5.73 -4.71 3.62
CA SER A 132 -5.43 -3.32 3.94
C SER A 132 -6.65 -2.65 4.55
N SER A 133 -6.43 -1.87 5.61
CA SER A 133 -7.45 -0.95 6.13
C SER A 133 -7.54 0.33 5.29
N GLY A 134 -6.77 0.41 4.21
CA GLY A 134 -6.89 1.45 3.20
C GLY A 134 -8.21 1.29 2.45
N ILE A 135 -8.84 2.40 2.11
CA ILE A 135 -9.94 2.41 1.14
C ILE A 135 -9.37 1.75 -0.13
N ALA A 136 -9.81 0.53 -0.42
CA ALA A 136 -9.38 -0.18 -1.61
C ALA A 136 -9.84 0.61 -2.84
N ASP A 137 -8.92 1.30 -3.47
CA ASP A 137 -9.18 2.09 -4.68
C ASP A 137 -9.27 1.20 -5.93
N ASN A 138 -9.68 -0.07 -5.81
CA ASN A 138 -9.87 -0.94 -6.98
C ASN A 138 -10.89 -2.05 -6.78
N VAL A 139 -12.08 -1.72 -6.36
CA VAL A 139 -13.23 -2.34 -6.98
C VAL A 139 -13.53 -1.45 -8.20
N VAL A 140 -13.59 -2.02 -9.40
CA VAL A 140 -14.22 -1.34 -10.53
C VAL A 140 -15.67 -1.16 -10.11
N SER A 141 -15.90 -0.15 -9.29
CA SER A 141 -17.24 0.28 -8.94
C SER A 141 -17.82 0.82 -10.23
N THR A 142 -18.84 0.16 -10.73
CA THR A 142 -19.68 0.69 -11.81
C THR A 142 -20.33 2.03 -11.41
N SER A 143 -20.13 2.45 -10.16
CA SER A 143 -20.68 3.67 -9.59
C SER A 143 -19.61 4.76 -9.45
N LYS A 144 -19.90 5.94 -9.95
CA LYS A 144 -19.10 7.16 -9.80
C LYS A 144 -19.73 8.06 -8.76
N VAL A 145 -18.92 8.60 -7.84
CA VAL A 145 -19.38 9.50 -6.79
C VAL A 145 -18.51 10.76 -6.80
N TRP A 146 -19.11 11.93 -6.83
CA TRP A 146 -18.37 13.19 -6.78
C TRP A 146 -19.16 14.30 -6.06
N GLY A 147 -18.47 15.26 -5.51
CA GLY A 147 -19.05 16.43 -4.88
C GLY A 147 -19.07 17.65 -5.80
N GLY A 148 -20.09 18.47 -5.63
CA GLY A 148 -20.25 19.76 -6.31
C GLY A 148 -20.57 20.88 -5.33
N LYS A 149 -21.07 21.98 -5.87
CA LYS A 149 -21.49 23.14 -5.06
C LYS A 149 -22.81 22.84 -4.37
N GLY A 150 -22.76 22.52 -3.07
CA GLY A 150 -23.95 22.22 -2.27
C GLY A 150 -24.67 20.92 -2.62
N ALA A 151 -24.02 20.01 -3.35
CA ALA A 151 -24.63 18.75 -3.73
C ALA A 151 -23.60 17.61 -3.85
N LEU A 152 -24.06 16.40 -3.60
CA LEU A 152 -23.42 15.14 -3.87
C LEU A 152 -24.06 14.49 -5.10
N TYR A 153 -23.26 13.99 -6.01
CA TYR A 153 -23.70 13.33 -7.23
C TYR A 153 -23.23 11.89 -7.24
N VAL A 154 -24.09 10.99 -7.68
CA VAL A 154 -23.82 9.57 -7.81
C VAL A 154 -24.37 9.07 -9.13
N GLU A 155 -23.58 8.31 -9.87
CA GLU A 155 -23.96 7.59 -11.08
C GLU A 155 -23.57 6.13 -10.93
N GLY A 156 -24.51 5.19 -11.13
CA GLY A 156 -24.24 3.76 -10.98
C GLY A 156 -25.44 2.88 -11.19
N GLU A 157 -25.25 1.57 -11.01
CA GLU A 157 -26.33 0.59 -11.11
C GLU A 157 -27.32 0.74 -9.95
N ALA A 158 -28.49 0.10 -10.11
CA ALA A 158 -29.53 0.11 -9.10
C ALA A 158 -29.04 -0.57 -7.79
N GLY A 159 -29.23 0.10 -6.65
CA GLY A 159 -28.78 -0.40 -5.36
C GLY A 159 -29.11 0.54 -4.20
N GLU A 160 -28.69 0.17 -3.02
CA GLU A 160 -28.76 1.04 -1.84
C GLU A 160 -27.43 1.77 -1.62
N MET A 161 -27.55 3.02 -1.20
CA MET A 161 -26.45 3.89 -0.86
C MET A 161 -26.66 4.52 0.51
N SER A 162 -25.59 4.63 1.30
CA SER A 162 -25.60 5.33 2.58
C SER A 162 -24.58 6.47 2.58
N VAL A 163 -24.95 7.59 3.15
CA VAL A 163 -24.09 8.77 3.33
C VAL A 163 -23.82 8.99 4.80
N TYR A 164 -22.54 9.16 5.16
CA TYR A 164 -22.09 9.39 6.53
C TYR A 164 -21.26 10.67 6.62
N SER A 165 -21.29 11.31 7.79
CA SER A 165 -20.31 12.33 8.14
C SER A 165 -18.94 11.69 8.38
N VAL A 166 -17.89 12.52 8.45
CA VAL A 166 -16.54 12.06 8.82
C VAL A 166 -16.44 11.50 10.24
N SER A 167 -17.42 11.80 11.11
CA SER A 167 -17.51 11.22 12.45
C SER A 167 -18.24 9.87 12.48
N GLY A 168 -18.65 9.34 11.30
CA GLY A 168 -19.37 8.07 11.20
C GLY A 168 -20.87 8.15 11.44
N MET A 169 -21.43 9.34 11.65
CA MET A 169 -22.88 9.51 11.83
C MET A 169 -23.57 9.36 10.47
N GLU A 170 -24.57 8.49 10.38
CA GLU A 170 -25.39 8.31 9.19
C GLU A 170 -26.24 9.56 8.94
N ILE A 171 -26.13 10.14 7.76
CA ILE A 171 -26.87 11.31 7.30
C ILE A 171 -28.13 10.89 6.56
N GLY A 172 -28.04 9.82 5.77
CA GLY A 172 -29.18 9.25 5.07
C GLY A 172 -28.86 8.02 4.24
N LYS A 173 -29.94 7.30 3.90
CA LYS A 173 -29.94 6.17 2.96
C LYS A 173 -30.77 6.52 1.74
N TYR A 174 -30.28 6.14 0.58
CA TYR A 174 -30.86 6.50 -0.70
C TYR A 174 -30.89 5.28 -1.62
N ALA A 175 -31.93 5.19 -2.43
CA ALA A 175 -31.98 4.22 -3.52
C ALA A 175 -31.31 4.85 -4.76
N LEU A 176 -30.28 4.20 -5.26
CA LEU A 176 -29.62 4.57 -6.51
C LEU A 176 -30.32 3.82 -7.67
N ASN A 177 -30.58 4.53 -8.75
CA ASN A 177 -31.11 3.95 -10.00
C ASN A 177 -30.62 4.80 -11.18
N GLY A 178 -29.40 4.57 -11.59
CA GLY A 178 -28.72 5.36 -12.62
C GLY A 178 -28.02 6.58 -12.02
N PHE A 179 -28.66 7.75 -12.08
CA PHE A 179 -28.12 9.01 -11.57
C PHE A 179 -28.90 9.53 -10.37
N LEU A 180 -28.20 10.00 -9.35
CA LEU A 180 -28.78 10.60 -8.16
C LEU A 180 -28.02 11.88 -7.79
N GLN A 181 -28.76 12.95 -7.51
CA GLN A 181 -28.26 14.17 -6.88
C GLN A 181 -28.87 14.30 -5.48
N ILE A 182 -28.04 14.60 -4.49
CA ILE A 182 -28.43 14.84 -3.11
C ILE A 182 -27.97 16.23 -2.74
N ASP A 183 -28.90 17.12 -2.43
CA ASP A 183 -28.58 18.44 -1.89
C ASP A 183 -28.12 18.28 -0.44
N ILE A 184 -26.89 18.69 -0.16
CA ILE A 184 -26.24 18.50 1.12
C ILE A 184 -25.30 19.68 1.39
N GLU A 185 -25.15 20.05 2.65
CA GLU A 185 -24.28 21.17 3.03
C GLU A 185 -22.82 20.93 2.65
N ARG A 186 -22.07 22.01 2.54
CA ARG A 186 -20.62 21.95 2.33
C ARG A 186 -19.95 21.14 3.43
N GLY A 187 -19.14 20.17 3.05
CA GLY A 187 -18.48 19.30 4.02
C GLY A 187 -17.74 18.14 3.37
N ILE A 188 -17.25 17.25 4.22
CA ILE A 188 -16.61 15.98 3.82
C ILE A 188 -17.55 14.86 4.25
N TYR A 189 -17.81 13.95 3.31
CA TYR A 189 -18.75 12.86 3.49
C TYR A 189 -18.11 11.53 3.08
N LEU A 190 -18.58 10.45 3.71
CA LEU A 190 -18.29 9.08 3.30
C LEU A 190 -19.55 8.53 2.65
N VAL A 191 -19.44 8.07 1.43
CA VAL A 191 -20.54 7.47 0.65
C VAL A 191 -20.27 6.00 0.47
N LYS A 192 -21.15 5.16 1.01
CA LYS A 192 -21.07 3.71 0.89
C LYS A 192 -22.10 3.21 -0.11
N ILE A 193 -21.62 2.44 -1.13
CA ILE A 193 -22.45 1.76 -2.14
C ILE A 193 -22.00 0.31 -2.18
N GLY A 194 -22.85 -0.62 -1.74
CA GLY A 194 -22.45 -2.01 -1.54
C GLY A 194 -21.28 -2.11 -0.55
N ASP A 195 -20.19 -2.72 -0.96
CA ASP A 195 -18.98 -2.86 -0.14
C ASP A 195 -17.96 -1.72 -0.38
N THR A 196 -18.24 -0.80 -1.29
CA THR A 196 -17.32 0.32 -1.60
C THR A 196 -17.69 1.56 -0.81
N THR A 197 -16.68 2.23 -0.23
CA THR A 197 -16.83 3.51 0.46
C THR A 197 -15.93 4.56 -0.18
N SER A 198 -16.50 5.68 -0.58
CA SER A 198 -15.79 6.82 -1.18
C SER A 198 -15.84 8.04 -0.27
N LYS A 199 -14.71 8.74 -0.14
CA LYS A 199 -14.62 10.03 0.56
C LYS A 199 -14.84 11.18 -0.42
N ILE A 200 -15.83 12.01 -0.17
CA ILE A 200 -16.28 13.07 -1.07
C ILE A 200 -16.21 14.42 -0.38
N VAL A 201 -15.80 15.43 -1.13
CA VAL A 201 -15.80 16.84 -0.70
C VAL A 201 -16.90 17.59 -1.45
N VAL A 202 -17.85 18.17 -0.70
CA VAL A 202 -18.89 19.08 -1.20
C VAL A 202 -18.46 20.50 -0.86
N TYR A 203 -18.46 21.42 -1.82
CA TYR A 203 -17.94 22.78 -1.69
C TYR A 203 -18.95 23.88 -2.07
#